data_5d05fecfd831aa3f09d1d9717748d681
#
_entry.id   5d05fecfd831aa3f09d1d9717748d681
#
_cell.length_a   1.000
_cell.length_b   1.000
_cell.length_c   1.000
_cell.angle_alpha   90.00
_cell.angle_beta   90.00
_cell.angle_gamma   90.00
#
_symmetry.space_group_name_H-M   'P 1'
#
loop_
_entity.id
_entity.type
_entity.pdbx_description
1 polymer ?
#
loop_
_entity_poly.entity_id
_entity_poly.type
_entity_poly.pdbx_seq_one_letter_code
_entity_poly.pdbx_strand_id
1 'polypeptide(L)'
;MDLKTTLKVCFIVAIETIFCFTPLGTIPIGPIAATLSMVPVVIASLTFGKGIGMLLGGIFGLYSFIYWTFIMPSFPTAFLFTPFSETAMYKGNIGSLVICFVPRILAGLTPIVVSDMFTMSSNNDNSFKGDVVGSIVGSMTNTVLVLGLILVFFGREYITIVEKNILTVLGITIIKNGIPEAIICAVVCPVVVRALRNI
;
A
#
# COMPACT_ATOMS: atom_id res chain seq x y z
N MET A 1 -0.14 23.79 9.01
CA MET A 1 -1.35 22.98 8.80
C MET A 1 -2.40 23.54 9.74
N ASP A 2 -3.58 23.87 9.24
CA ASP A 2 -4.67 24.38 10.08
C ASP A 2 -5.30 23.24 10.90
N LEU A 3 -6.04 23.59 11.96
CA LEU A 3 -6.63 22.64 12.90
C LEU A 3 -7.56 21.64 12.19
N LYS A 4 -8.34 22.11 11.21
CA LYS A 4 -9.27 21.26 10.43
C LYS A 4 -8.52 20.18 9.66
N THR A 5 -7.46 20.55 8.96
CA THR A 5 -6.62 19.59 8.20
C THR A 5 -5.95 18.59 9.14
N THR A 6 -5.45 19.04 10.29
CA THR A 6 -4.86 18.14 11.30
C THR A 6 -5.86 17.11 11.79
N LEU A 7 -7.08 17.51 12.12
CA LEU A 7 -8.14 16.60 12.55
C LEU A 7 -8.50 15.57 11.47
N LYS A 8 -8.63 16.01 10.20
CA LYS A 8 -8.91 15.09 9.07
C LYS A 8 -7.77 14.05 8.91
N VAL A 9 -6.51 14.49 8.98
CA VAL A 9 -5.35 13.58 8.89
C VAL A 9 -5.32 12.60 10.05
N CYS A 10 -5.53 13.05 11.29
CA CYS A 10 -5.61 12.17 12.47
C CYS A 10 -6.72 11.12 12.32
N PHE A 11 -7.88 11.51 11.77
CA PHE A 11 -8.98 10.58 11.52
C PHE A 11 -8.60 9.50 10.48
N ILE A 12 -7.91 9.89 9.39
CA ILE A 12 -7.45 8.93 8.39
C ILE A 12 -6.39 7.98 8.96
N VAL A 13 -5.45 8.49 9.79
CA VAL A 13 -4.46 7.65 10.50
C VAL A 13 -5.15 6.65 11.41
N ALA A 14 -6.21 7.06 12.13
CA ALA A 14 -6.98 6.14 12.97
C ALA A 14 -7.64 5.02 12.15
N ILE A 15 -8.24 5.34 11.00
CA ILE A 15 -8.81 4.34 10.08
C ILE A 15 -7.71 3.40 9.58
N GLU A 16 -6.55 3.93 9.19
CA GLU A 16 -5.41 3.13 8.74
C GLU A 16 -4.93 2.17 9.82
N THR A 17 -4.85 2.64 11.08
CA THR A 17 -4.52 1.79 12.23
C THR A 17 -5.50 0.63 12.37
N ILE A 18 -6.81 0.91 12.28
CA ILE A 18 -7.84 -0.13 12.34
C ILE A 18 -7.66 -1.13 11.20
N PHE A 19 -7.45 -0.67 9.96
CA PHE A 19 -7.28 -1.57 8.82
C PHE A 19 -5.99 -2.41 8.90
N CYS A 20 -4.91 -1.88 9.47
CA CYS A 20 -3.66 -2.61 9.58
C CYS A 20 -3.66 -3.67 10.70
N PHE A 21 -4.38 -3.42 11.80
CA PHE A 21 -4.32 -4.29 12.98
C PHE A 21 -5.58 -5.12 13.23
N THR A 22 -6.62 -4.98 12.41
CA THR A 22 -7.87 -5.75 12.54
C THR A 22 -8.23 -6.49 11.26
N PRO A 23 -9.04 -7.55 11.34
CA PRO A 23 -9.55 -8.25 10.16
C PRO A 23 -10.41 -7.37 9.24
N LEU A 24 -10.88 -6.20 9.71
CA LEU A 24 -11.67 -5.25 8.92
C LEU A 24 -10.89 -4.69 7.70
N GLY A 25 -9.58 -4.64 7.78
CA GLY A 25 -8.74 -4.24 6.65
C GLY A 25 -8.57 -5.32 5.58
N THR A 26 -9.16 -6.49 5.77
CA THR A 26 -9.02 -7.62 4.84
C THR A 26 -10.41 -8.13 4.45
N ILE A 27 -10.82 -7.89 3.21
CA ILE A 27 -12.10 -8.39 2.68
C ILE A 27 -11.87 -9.77 2.06
N PRO A 28 -12.43 -10.85 2.62
CA PRO A 28 -12.36 -12.16 1.99
C PRO A 28 -13.28 -12.18 0.77
N ILE A 29 -12.68 -12.26 -0.42
CA ILE A 29 -13.40 -12.42 -1.69
C ILE A 29 -13.20 -13.85 -2.16
N GLY A 30 -13.96 -14.78 -1.60
CA GLY A 30 -13.79 -16.23 -1.84
C GLY A 30 -12.43 -16.72 -1.34
N PRO A 31 -11.61 -17.38 -2.18
CA PRO A 31 -10.27 -17.83 -1.79
C PRO A 31 -9.22 -16.70 -1.78
N ILE A 32 -9.63 -15.46 -2.01
CA ILE A 32 -8.78 -14.27 -2.16
C ILE A 32 -9.11 -13.29 -1.04
N ALA A 33 -8.09 -12.67 -0.48
CA ALA A 33 -8.26 -11.57 0.48
C ALA A 33 -7.77 -10.27 -0.17
N ALA A 34 -8.67 -9.32 -0.36
CA ALA A 34 -8.30 -7.97 -0.78
C ALA A 34 -8.03 -7.12 0.47
N THR A 35 -6.92 -6.38 0.45
CA THR A 35 -6.54 -5.51 1.56
C THR A 35 -7.07 -4.09 1.34
N LEU A 36 -7.63 -3.50 2.40
CA LEU A 36 -8.08 -2.10 2.40
C LEU A 36 -7.01 -1.14 2.91
N SER A 37 -5.88 -1.65 3.38
CA SER A 37 -4.86 -0.86 4.07
C SER A 37 -4.25 0.24 3.21
N MET A 38 -4.31 0.11 1.87
CA MET A 38 -3.81 1.13 0.95
C MET A 38 -4.78 2.29 0.74
N VAL A 39 -6.08 2.08 1.00
CA VAL A 39 -7.14 3.08 0.77
C VAL A 39 -6.90 4.38 1.54
N PRO A 40 -6.61 4.38 2.87
CA PRO A 40 -6.34 5.60 3.62
C PRO A 40 -5.13 6.39 3.08
N VAL A 41 -4.06 5.70 2.70
CA VAL A 41 -2.84 6.31 2.13
C VAL A 41 -3.15 7.04 0.83
N VAL A 42 -3.90 6.40 -0.08
CA VAL A 42 -4.30 6.99 -1.36
C VAL A 42 -5.23 8.20 -1.15
N ILE A 43 -6.22 8.09 -0.26
CA ILE A 43 -7.13 9.20 0.09
C ILE A 43 -6.34 10.38 0.63
N ALA A 44 -5.40 10.15 1.55
CA ALA A 44 -4.57 11.21 2.12
C ALA A 44 -3.69 11.89 1.07
N SER A 45 -3.09 11.11 0.16
CA SER A 45 -2.30 11.61 -0.95
C SER A 45 -3.13 12.55 -1.85
N LEU A 46 -4.30 12.10 -2.31
CA LEU A 46 -5.16 12.86 -3.21
C LEU A 46 -5.84 14.07 -2.56
N THR A 47 -6.06 14.03 -1.24
CA THR A 47 -6.76 15.11 -0.52
C THR A 47 -5.81 16.18 0.00
N PHE A 48 -4.66 15.78 0.56
CA PHE A 48 -3.76 16.68 1.27
C PHE A 48 -2.40 16.88 0.59
N GLY A 49 -2.19 16.17 -0.54
CA GLY A 49 -0.99 16.33 -1.37
C GLY A 49 0.17 15.41 -0.97
N LYS A 50 1.29 15.61 -1.69
CA LYS A 50 2.47 14.72 -1.68
C LYS A 50 3.05 14.47 -0.30
N GLY A 51 3.22 15.51 0.52
CA GLY A 51 3.87 15.40 1.83
C GLY A 51 3.09 14.53 2.81
N ILE A 52 1.77 14.73 2.90
CA ILE A 52 0.90 13.96 3.79
C ILE A 52 0.71 12.54 3.27
N GLY A 53 0.59 12.37 1.95
CA GLY A 53 0.54 11.04 1.34
C GLY A 53 1.79 10.20 1.65
N MET A 54 2.98 10.77 1.51
CA MET A 54 4.24 10.11 1.87
C MET A 54 4.34 9.81 3.38
N LEU A 55 3.87 10.72 4.23
CA LEU A 55 3.83 10.52 5.68
C LEU A 55 2.96 9.33 6.06
N LEU A 56 1.73 9.25 5.53
CA LEU A 56 0.85 8.10 5.77
C LEU A 56 1.43 6.81 5.17
N GLY A 57 2.04 6.85 3.99
CA GLY A 57 2.77 5.71 3.45
C GLY A 57 3.90 5.24 4.38
N GLY A 58 4.62 6.17 5.02
CA GLY A 58 5.62 5.85 6.05
C GLY A 58 5.01 5.22 7.31
N ILE A 59 3.87 5.74 7.77
CA ILE A 59 3.10 5.18 8.90
C ILE A 59 2.62 3.77 8.56
N PHE A 60 2.10 3.55 7.37
CA PHE A 60 1.71 2.22 6.88
C PHE A 60 2.91 1.25 6.87
N GLY A 61 4.08 1.72 6.43
CA GLY A 61 5.32 0.95 6.51
C GLY A 61 5.67 0.58 7.95
N LEU A 62 5.55 1.52 8.88
CA LEU A 62 5.76 1.28 10.31
C LEU A 62 4.77 0.27 10.89
N TYR A 63 3.48 0.35 10.54
CA TYR A 63 2.48 -0.63 10.96
C TYR A 63 2.77 -2.03 10.41
N SER A 64 3.18 -2.12 9.14
CA SER A 64 3.61 -3.39 8.54
C SER A 64 4.83 -3.96 9.27
N PHE A 65 5.83 -3.13 9.59
CA PHE A 65 6.99 -3.53 10.36
C PHE A 65 6.62 -4.06 11.75
N ILE A 66 5.77 -3.33 12.50
CA ILE A 66 5.28 -3.74 13.82
C ILE A 66 4.51 -5.07 13.71
N TYR A 67 3.63 -5.20 12.73
CA TYR A 67 2.81 -6.39 12.52
C TYR A 67 3.67 -7.64 12.30
N TRP A 68 4.64 -7.57 11.38
CA TRP A 68 5.51 -8.71 11.06
C TRP A 68 6.58 -8.99 12.12
N THR A 69 6.95 -8.00 12.95
CA THR A 69 7.93 -8.17 14.02
C THR A 69 7.32 -8.74 15.30
N PHE A 70 6.12 -8.27 15.68
CA PHE A 70 5.56 -8.54 17.01
C PHE A 70 4.28 -9.39 16.97
N ILE A 71 3.47 -9.30 15.91
CA ILE A 71 2.17 -9.99 15.86
C ILE A 71 2.29 -11.32 15.12
N MET A 72 2.98 -11.35 13.99
CA MET A 72 3.15 -12.54 13.16
C MET A 72 4.63 -12.90 12.89
N PRO A 73 5.51 -12.94 13.91
CA PRO A 73 6.95 -13.20 13.69
C PRO A 73 7.24 -14.60 13.14
N SER A 74 6.40 -15.58 13.45
CA SER A 74 6.58 -16.99 13.05
C SER A 74 6.05 -17.30 11.64
N PHE A 75 5.48 -16.29 10.95
CA PHE A 75 4.97 -16.54 9.61
C PHE A 75 6.11 -16.74 8.60
N PRO A 76 6.04 -17.72 7.68
CA PRO A 76 7.16 -18.09 6.80
C PRO A 76 7.76 -16.94 5.99
N THR A 77 6.98 -15.89 5.70
CA THR A 77 7.43 -14.72 4.92
C THR A 77 7.70 -13.48 5.78
N ALA A 78 7.67 -13.58 7.11
CA ALA A 78 7.89 -12.43 8.00
C ALA A 78 9.26 -11.78 7.81
N PHE A 79 10.31 -12.57 7.54
CA PHE A 79 11.68 -12.09 7.29
C PHE A 79 11.78 -11.12 6.10
N LEU A 80 10.83 -11.13 5.17
CA LEU A 80 10.78 -10.19 4.05
C LEU A 80 10.47 -8.75 4.49
N PHE A 81 9.83 -8.56 5.65
CA PHE A 81 9.34 -7.28 6.14
C PHE A 81 9.99 -6.81 7.45
N THR A 82 10.75 -7.68 8.11
CA THR A 82 11.47 -7.34 9.36
C THR A 82 12.84 -8.01 9.41
N PRO A 83 13.90 -7.29 9.82
CA PRO A 83 15.22 -7.87 9.99
C PRO A 83 15.33 -8.74 11.26
N PHE A 84 14.35 -8.67 12.16
CA PHE A 84 14.35 -9.37 13.45
C PHE A 84 13.67 -10.73 13.39
N SER A 85 13.01 -11.09 12.30
CA SER A 85 12.42 -12.41 12.14
C SER A 85 13.51 -13.43 11.83
N GLU A 86 13.66 -14.42 12.72
CA GLU A 86 14.43 -15.63 12.52
C GLU A 86 13.46 -16.78 12.29
N THR A 87 13.16 -17.08 11.04
CA THR A 87 12.51 -18.35 10.70
C THR A 87 13.60 -19.41 10.62
N ALA A 88 13.29 -20.67 10.91
CA ALA A 88 14.27 -21.78 10.98
C ALA A 88 15.24 -21.89 9.78
N MET A 89 14.87 -21.32 8.63
CA MET A 89 15.66 -21.38 7.38
C MET A 89 16.18 -20.04 6.88
N TYR A 90 15.55 -18.88 7.24
CA TYR A 90 15.86 -17.58 6.63
C TYR A 90 15.85 -16.47 7.68
N LYS A 91 16.79 -15.53 7.53
CA LYS A 91 16.91 -14.34 8.38
C LYS A 91 16.58 -13.07 7.58
N GLY A 92 15.85 -12.16 8.21
CA GLY A 92 15.67 -10.83 7.68
C GLY A 92 16.99 -10.04 7.65
N ASN A 93 17.06 -9.04 6.79
CA ASN A 93 18.22 -8.15 6.66
C ASN A 93 17.76 -6.70 6.45
N ILE A 94 18.70 -5.79 6.18
CA ILE A 94 18.39 -4.37 5.89
C ILE A 94 17.43 -4.23 4.68
N GLY A 95 17.51 -5.14 3.71
CA GLY A 95 16.57 -5.20 2.58
C GLY A 95 15.11 -5.34 3.02
N SER A 96 14.84 -6.02 4.14
CA SER A 96 13.49 -6.15 4.72
C SER A 96 12.91 -4.77 5.10
N LEU A 97 13.73 -3.87 5.66
CA LEU A 97 13.28 -2.50 5.95
C LEU A 97 13.00 -1.72 4.66
N VAL A 98 13.84 -1.88 3.65
CA VAL A 98 13.62 -1.24 2.33
C VAL A 98 12.31 -1.70 1.72
N ILE A 99 12.04 -3.02 1.73
CA ILE A 99 10.78 -3.60 1.25
C ILE A 99 9.58 -3.09 2.07
N CYS A 100 9.78 -2.89 3.37
CA CYS A 100 8.69 -2.47 4.25
C CYS A 100 8.32 -0.98 4.08
N PHE A 101 9.30 -0.09 3.89
CA PHE A 101 9.05 1.36 3.89
C PHE A 101 9.00 1.97 2.49
N VAL A 102 9.94 1.67 1.61
CA VAL A 102 10.07 2.37 0.32
C VAL A 102 8.84 2.24 -0.56
N PRO A 103 8.26 1.05 -0.77
CA PRO A 103 7.05 0.92 -1.60
C PRO A 103 5.87 1.72 -1.07
N ARG A 104 5.68 1.74 0.26
CA ARG A 104 4.57 2.43 0.92
C ARG A 104 4.69 3.94 0.82
N ILE A 105 5.88 4.48 1.03
CA ILE A 105 6.16 5.93 0.88
C ILE A 105 5.93 6.35 -0.57
N LEU A 106 6.43 5.59 -1.54
CA LEU A 106 6.24 5.88 -2.96
C LEU A 106 4.79 5.72 -3.40
N ALA A 107 4.09 4.72 -2.87
CA ALA A 107 2.66 4.55 -3.12
C ALA A 107 1.82 5.69 -2.50
N GLY A 108 2.31 6.36 -1.45
CA GLY A 108 1.71 7.59 -0.93
C GLY A 108 2.01 8.83 -1.77
N LEU A 109 3.07 8.81 -2.58
CA LEU A 109 3.44 9.90 -3.49
C LEU A 109 2.72 9.83 -4.84
N THR A 110 2.67 8.64 -5.43
CA THR A 110 2.25 8.44 -6.82
C THR A 110 0.80 8.82 -7.13
N PRO A 111 -0.21 8.64 -6.25
CA PRO A 111 -1.59 8.98 -6.57
C PRO A 111 -1.78 10.43 -6.97
N ILE A 112 -1.28 11.36 -6.15
CA ILE A 112 -1.44 12.80 -6.42
C ILE A 112 -0.60 13.24 -7.61
N VAL A 113 0.60 12.70 -7.80
CA VAL A 113 1.44 13.04 -8.96
C VAL A 113 0.75 12.66 -10.25
N VAL A 114 0.17 11.47 -10.32
CA VAL A 114 -0.55 11.00 -11.51
C VAL A 114 -1.86 11.77 -11.71
N SER A 115 -2.61 12.04 -10.64
CA SER A 115 -3.84 12.84 -10.71
C SER A 115 -3.55 14.25 -11.23
N ASP A 116 -2.49 14.92 -10.74
CA ASP A 116 -2.06 16.23 -11.21
C ASP A 116 -1.68 16.20 -12.70
N MET A 117 -0.92 15.22 -13.14
CA MET A 117 -0.54 15.07 -14.56
C MET A 117 -1.75 14.92 -15.47
N PHE A 118 -2.76 14.14 -15.04
CA PHE A 118 -4.01 13.96 -15.79
C PHE A 118 -4.83 15.25 -15.86
N THR A 119 -4.91 16.01 -14.77
CA THR A 119 -5.65 17.25 -14.69
C THR A 119 -4.99 18.36 -15.52
N MET A 120 -3.65 18.44 -15.50
CA MET A 120 -2.89 19.40 -16.31
C MET A 120 -2.96 19.12 -17.81
N SER A 121 -3.08 17.86 -18.22
CA SER A 121 -3.15 17.45 -19.64
C SER A 121 -4.54 17.59 -20.24
N SER A 122 -5.57 17.79 -19.44
CA SER A 122 -6.96 17.86 -19.89
C SER A 122 -7.50 19.29 -19.69
N ASN A 123 -7.85 19.96 -20.79
CA ASN A 123 -8.49 21.27 -20.75
C ASN A 123 -9.90 21.30 -20.13
N ASN A 124 -10.36 20.20 -19.59
CA ASN A 124 -11.65 20.03 -18.92
C ASN A 124 -11.45 19.61 -17.46
N ASP A 125 -12.43 19.95 -16.64
CA ASP A 125 -12.53 19.67 -15.20
C ASP A 125 -12.58 18.15 -14.86
N ASN A 126 -11.54 17.41 -15.29
CA ASN A 126 -11.42 15.95 -15.19
C ASN A 126 -10.69 15.50 -13.91
N SER A 127 -10.76 16.30 -12.83
CA SER A 127 -10.17 15.96 -11.53
C SER A 127 -10.58 14.55 -11.04
N PHE A 128 -11.85 14.18 -11.23
CA PHE A 128 -12.33 12.85 -10.82
C PHE A 128 -11.65 11.72 -11.59
N LYS A 129 -11.45 11.84 -12.90
CA LYS A 129 -10.74 10.83 -13.69
C LYS A 129 -9.27 10.73 -13.29
N GLY A 130 -8.63 11.87 -13.02
CA GLY A 130 -7.28 11.91 -12.48
C GLY A 130 -7.16 11.19 -11.14
N ASP A 131 -8.12 11.40 -10.23
CA ASP A 131 -8.18 10.72 -8.95
C ASP A 131 -8.38 9.20 -9.10
N VAL A 132 -9.21 8.74 -10.05
CA VAL A 132 -9.37 7.30 -10.37
C VAL A 132 -8.06 6.69 -10.84
N VAL A 133 -7.41 7.30 -11.85
CA VAL A 133 -6.15 6.78 -12.39
C VAL A 133 -5.03 6.84 -11.34
N GLY A 134 -4.95 7.94 -10.59
CA GLY A 134 -4.01 8.09 -9.48
C GLY A 134 -4.18 7.00 -8.42
N SER A 135 -5.43 6.66 -8.08
CA SER A 135 -5.73 5.58 -7.12
C SER A 135 -5.26 4.21 -7.60
N ILE A 136 -5.49 3.88 -8.88
CA ILE A 136 -5.02 2.63 -9.48
C ILE A 136 -3.49 2.58 -9.47
N VAL A 137 -2.84 3.64 -9.94
CA VAL A 137 -1.38 3.68 -10.03
C VAL A 137 -0.74 3.63 -8.64
N GLY A 138 -1.32 4.33 -7.64
CA GLY A 138 -0.83 4.28 -6.27
C GLY A 138 -0.85 2.88 -5.66
N SER A 139 -1.97 2.17 -5.78
CA SER A 139 -2.09 0.79 -5.30
C SER A 139 -1.14 -0.15 -6.06
N MET A 140 -1.09 -0.06 -7.39
CA MET A 140 -0.20 -0.91 -8.20
C MET A 140 1.29 -0.61 -7.93
N THR A 141 1.65 0.65 -7.64
CA THR A 141 3.02 1.02 -7.25
C THR A 141 3.47 0.25 -6.02
N ASN A 142 2.62 0.14 -4.99
CA ASN A 142 2.93 -0.66 -3.81
C ASN A 142 3.19 -2.12 -4.18
N THR A 143 2.27 -2.75 -4.90
CA THR A 143 2.37 -4.18 -5.26
C THR A 143 3.61 -4.47 -6.10
N VAL A 144 3.84 -3.68 -7.16
CA VAL A 144 4.98 -3.88 -8.07
C VAL A 144 6.31 -3.66 -7.37
N LEU A 145 6.43 -2.60 -6.55
CA LEU A 145 7.67 -2.31 -5.85
C LEU A 145 7.97 -3.33 -4.75
N VAL A 146 6.96 -3.76 -3.98
CA VAL A 146 7.16 -4.82 -2.97
C VAL A 146 7.67 -6.09 -3.64
N LEU A 147 7.00 -6.56 -4.68
CA LEU A 147 7.40 -7.78 -5.39
C LEU A 147 8.77 -7.62 -6.06
N GLY A 148 9.03 -6.48 -6.69
CA GLY A 148 10.33 -6.19 -7.31
C GLY A 148 11.48 -6.19 -6.30
N LEU A 149 11.30 -5.55 -5.14
CA LEU A 149 12.32 -5.51 -4.10
C LEU A 149 12.51 -6.87 -3.41
N ILE A 150 11.44 -7.66 -3.24
CA ILE A 150 11.56 -9.06 -2.78
C ILE A 150 12.44 -9.85 -3.72
N LEU A 151 12.28 -9.70 -5.04
CA LEU A 151 13.12 -10.38 -6.01
C LEU A 151 14.58 -9.95 -5.95
N VAL A 152 14.83 -8.66 -5.74
CA VAL A 152 16.19 -8.11 -5.67
C VAL A 152 16.93 -8.57 -4.41
N PHE A 153 16.27 -8.54 -3.25
CA PHE A 153 16.91 -8.82 -1.97
C PHE A 153 16.79 -10.26 -1.51
N PHE A 154 15.71 -10.97 -1.88
CA PHE A 154 15.37 -12.31 -1.37
C PHE A 154 14.89 -13.26 -2.47
N GLY A 155 15.27 -13.05 -3.71
CA GLY A 155 14.75 -13.80 -4.85
C GLY A 155 14.99 -15.32 -4.73
N ARG A 156 16.15 -15.75 -4.23
CA ARG A 156 16.48 -17.16 -4.05
C ARG A 156 15.65 -17.79 -2.93
N GLU A 157 15.61 -17.13 -1.78
CA GLU A 157 14.88 -17.57 -0.60
C GLU A 157 13.37 -17.65 -0.87
N TYR A 158 12.84 -16.65 -1.58
CA TYR A 158 11.42 -16.57 -1.91
C TYR A 158 10.98 -17.70 -2.85
N ILE A 159 11.78 -18.01 -3.86
CA ILE A 159 11.52 -19.14 -4.78
C ILE A 159 11.49 -20.47 -4.03
N THR A 160 12.42 -20.68 -3.11
CA THR A 160 12.52 -21.93 -2.33
C THR A 160 11.31 -22.13 -1.43
N ILE A 161 10.78 -21.05 -0.81
CA ILE A 161 9.60 -21.12 0.06
C ILE A 161 8.32 -21.43 -0.73
N VAL A 162 8.21 -20.85 -1.93
CA VAL A 162 6.96 -20.96 -2.70
C VAL A 162 6.94 -22.21 -3.60
N GLU A 163 8.08 -22.86 -3.79
CA GLU A 163 8.27 -24.09 -4.62
C GLU A 163 7.69 -23.98 -6.05
N LYS A 164 7.58 -22.76 -6.58
CA LYS A 164 6.99 -22.47 -7.90
C LYS A 164 7.89 -21.55 -8.72
N ASN A 165 7.67 -21.57 -10.04
CA ASN A 165 8.34 -20.65 -10.94
C ASN A 165 8.01 -19.20 -10.53
N ILE A 166 9.04 -18.36 -10.45
CA ILE A 166 8.97 -16.97 -10.00
C ILE A 166 7.90 -16.15 -10.75
N LEU A 167 7.81 -16.30 -12.06
CA LEU A 167 6.82 -15.62 -12.88
C LEU A 167 5.38 -16.03 -12.53
N THR A 168 5.18 -17.29 -12.20
CA THR A 168 3.87 -17.80 -11.76
C THR A 168 3.47 -17.19 -10.41
N VAL A 169 4.41 -17.10 -9.47
CA VAL A 169 4.14 -16.52 -8.14
C VAL A 169 3.82 -15.03 -8.25
N LEU A 170 4.62 -14.29 -9.01
CA LEU A 170 4.39 -12.87 -9.26
C LEU A 170 3.02 -12.64 -9.91
N GLY A 171 2.72 -13.37 -10.98
CA GLY A 171 1.44 -13.28 -11.67
C GLY A 171 0.26 -13.59 -10.74
N ILE A 172 0.34 -14.65 -9.97
CA ILE A 172 -0.71 -15.03 -9.00
C ILE A 172 -0.88 -13.93 -7.93
N THR A 173 0.21 -13.37 -7.40
CA THR A 173 0.13 -12.34 -6.36
C THR A 173 -0.46 -11.04 -6.90
N ILE A 174 -0.07 -10.62 -8.11
CA ILE A 174 -0.66 -9.44 -8.76
C ILE A 174 -2.16 -9.65 -9.02
N ILE A 175 -2.54 -10.80 -9.54
CA ILE A 175 -3.95 -11.11 -9.86
C ILE A 175 -4.79 -11.24 -8.57
N LYS A 176 -4.25 -11.91 -7.56
CA LYS A 176 -5.01 -12.19 -6.32
C LYS A 176 -5.07 -11.01 -5.36
N ASN A 177 -4.02 -10.21 -5.26
CA ASN A 177 -3.94 -9.11 -4.31
C ASN A 177 -3.94 -7.74 -5.02
N GLY A 178 -3.07 -7.52 -6.00
CA GLY A 178 -2.89 -6.23 -6.64
C GLY A 178 -4.12 -5.74 -7.40
N ILE A 179 -4.73 -6.58 -8.24
CA ILE A 179 -5.90 -6.18 -9.04
C ILE A 179 -7.12 -5.88 -8.17
N PRO A 180 -7.55 -6.74 -7.22
CA PRO A 180 -8.66 -6.43 -6.33
C PRO A 180 -8.45 -5.15 -5.51
N GLU A 181 -7.24 -4.95 -4.98
CA GLU A 181 -6.89 -3.74 -4.24
C GLU A 181 -6.97 -2.49 -5.12
N ALA A 182 -6.46 -2.55 -6.34
CA ALA A 182 -6.53 -1.45 -7.30
C ALA A 182 -7.98 -1.11 -7.69
N ILE A 183 -8.84 -2.11 -7.86
CA ILE A 183 -10.27 -1.91 -8.14
C ILE A 183 -10.96 -1.21 -6.94
N ILE A 184 -10.70 -1.68 -5.73
CA ILE A 184 -11.26 -1.06 -4.51
C ILE A 184 -10.79 0.39 -4.41
N CYS A 185 -9.49 0.65 -4.58
CA CYS A 185 -8.94 2.01 -4.56
C CYS A 185 -9.57 2.90 -5.65
N ALA A 186 -9.76 2.38 -6.87
CA ALA A 186 -10.35 3.11 -7.99
C ALA A 186 -11.81 3.51 -7.74
N VAL A 187 -12.57 2.72 -6.99
CA VAL A 187 -13.98 3.00 -6.68
C VAL A 187 -14.13 3.85 -5.43
N VAL A 188 -13.44 3.49 -4.35
CA VAL A 188 -13.64 4.09 -3.02
C VAL A 188 -12.92 5.43 -2.91
N CYS A 189 -11.64 5.50 -3.32
CA CYS A 189 -10.83 6.69 -3.05
C CYS A 189 -11.36 7.96 -3.73
N PRO A 190 -11.72 7.99 -5.03
CA PRO A 190 -12.18 9.22 -5.68
C PRO A 190 -13.50 9.75 -5.09
N VAL A 191 -14.39 8.84 -4.66
CA VAL A 191 -15.66 9.21 -4.03
C VAL A 191 -15.42 9.87 -2.68
N VAL A 192 -14.57 9.27 -1.83
CA VAL A 192 -14.23 9.82 -0.52
C VAL A 192 -13.45 11.13 -0.64
N VAL A 193 -12.49 11.20 -1.57
CA VAL A 193 -11.71 12.44 -1.84
C VAL A 193 -12.63 13.56 -2.24
N ARG A 194 -13.61 13.33 -3.12
CA ARG A 194 -14.58 14.33 -3.52
C ARG A 194 -15.43 14.80 -2.33
N ALA A 195 -15.85 13.90 -1.47
CA ALA A 195 -16.60 14.26 -0.25
C ALA A 195 -15.75 15.13 0.70
N LEU A 196 -14.47 14.74 0.92
CA LEU A 196 -13.56 15.47 1.81
C LEU A 196 -13.16 16.87 1.29
N ARG A 197 -13.12 17.06 -0.04
CA ARG A 197 -12.84 18.37 -0.66
C ARG A 197 -14.03 19.34 -0.53
N ASN A 198 -15.25 18.83 -0.34
CA ASN A 198 -16.48 19.64 -0.22
C ASN A 198 -16.81 20.06 1.22
N ILE A 199 -16.07 19.58 2.22
CA ILE A 199 -16.20 19.90 3.66
C ILE A 199 -15.09 20.91 4.07
#